data_17d65ec56560781a6cf1d50afa13176e
#
_entry.id   17d65ec56560781a6cf1d50afa13176e
#
_cell.length_a   1.000
_cell.length_b   1.000
_cell.length_c   1.000
_cell.angle_alpha   90.00
_cell.angle_beta   90.00
_cell.angle_gamma   90.00
#
_symmetry.space_group_name_H-M   'P 1'
#
loop_
_entity.id
_entity.type
_entity.pdbx_description
1 polymer ?
#
loop_
_entity_poly.entity_id
_entity_poly.type
_entity_poly.pdbx_seq_one_letter_code
_entity_poly.pdbx_strand_id
1 'polypeptide(L)'
;MTDPIETSPLNETQEIASPEGQETVSEGSGPAARKPRRARLWGGIAGGLVLLLGVGGFAAASAHKVGSIDVDGENLAFGSFSGSVAQVLDEKGVELGEYDEVFPALDSQLKDGVEIQIIRAVPVDVQIDGKDEVLWTTASDAGAALASYSLEGRSAAMTVSRSSERTEMDLPLAPHTQIVADGATQEFDYTEETTLQAGLETAGLALADLDELTVTADAAGSSTVTIVRVAVTERIENETVAHASSQVNDSSRLVGTSAVTTEGVDGNIERRYQVTTRDGVEVSAVLTSEATTVAVVDEVVSVGTKPKPVVKAPAAASSSSGSSSAESSAPVASGDVWAALAQCESGGNPSRVSSSGTYHGLYQFSVATWKSVGGTGLPSQASAAEQTERAMALQARSGWGQWPACSKKIGVR
;
A
#
# COMPACT_ATOMS: atom_id res chain seq x y z
N MET A 1 4.32 -12.49 62.22
CA MET A 1 3.09 -12.15 62.93
C MET A 1 2.06 -11.89 61.87
N THR A 2 1.26 -12.94 61.75
CA THR A 2 -0.12 -13.07 61.22
C THR A 2 -0.37 -12.86 59.72
N ASP A 3 -0.40 -14.00 59.05
CA ASP A 3 -1.32 -14.41 57.99
C ASP A 3 -2.81 -14.32 58.44
N PRO A 4 -3.73 -14.80 57.62
CA PRO A 4 -4.21 -14.65 56.22
C PRO A 4 -5.75 -14.46 56.18
N ILE A 5 -6.34 -14.33 54.98
CA ILE A 5 -7.71 -14.80 54.67
C ILE A 5 -7.82 -14.74 53.12
N GLU A 6 -7.75 -15.80 52.36
CA GLU A 6 -8.68 -16.88 51.96
C GLU A 6 -10.11 -16.42 51.70
N THR A 7 -10.55 -16.50 50.45
CA THR A 7 -11.62 -17.39 49.96
C THR A 7 -11.98 -17.13 48.50
N SER A 8 -11.80 -18.13 47.65
CA SER A 8 -12.69 -18.54 46.55
C SER A 8 -13.95 -19.19 47.14
N PRO A 9 -14.97 -19.60 46.38
CA PRO A 9 -15.23 -19.79 44.96
C PRO A 9 -16.69 -19.51 44.52
N LEU A 10 -17.03 -20.09 43.34
CA LEU A 10 -18.31 -20.56 42.76
C LEU A 10 -18.74 -19.74 41.53
N ASN A 11 -18.59 -20.31 40.33
CA ASN A 11 -19.43 -21.34 39.73
C ASN A 11 -20.84 -20.86 39.43
N GLU A 12 -21.17 -20.63 38.18
CA GLU A 12 -22.43 -21.18 37.66
C GLU A 12 -22.50 -21.16 36.13
N THR A 13 -22.53 -22.36 35.61
CA THR A 13 -22.93 -22.79 34.28
C THR A 13 -24.39 -22.36 34.04
N GLN A 14 -24.64 -21.68 32.92
CA GLN A 14 -26.00 -21.69 32.36
C GLN A 14 -25.94 -22.02 30.87
N GLU A 15 -26.23 -23.27 30.64
CA GLU A 15 -26.75 -23.88 29.45
C GLU A 15 -28.15 -23.35 29.15
N ILE A 16 -28.39 -22.73 28.01
CA ILE A 16 -29.76 -22.50 27.52
C ILE A 16 -29.85 -22.99 26.08
N ALA A 17 -30.75 -23.96 25.97
CA ALA A 17 -31.28 -24.72 24.89
C ALA A 17 -31.60 -23.90 23.61
N SER A 18 -31.42 -24.62 22.49
CA SER A 18 -32.07 -24.36 21.21
C SER A 18 -33.60 -24.47 21.29
N PRO A 19 -34.31 -23.81 20.40
CA PRO A 19 -35.46 -24.47 19.78
C PRO A 19 -35.30 -24.63 18.28
N GLU A 20 -35.66 -25.83 17.84
CA GLU A 20 -36.04 -26.20 16.47
C GLU A 20 -37.23 -25.35 15.98
N GLY A 21 -37.27 -25.12 14.67
CA GLY A 21 -38.45 -24.55 14.00
C GLY A 21 -38.18 -24.27 12.53
N GLN A 22 -38.29 -25.29 11.74
CA GLN A 22 -38.85 -25.50 10.38
C GLN A 22 -39.12 -24.32 9.42
N GLU A 23 -38.64 -24.58 8.15
CA GLU A 23 -39.24 -24.31 6.81
C GLU A 23 -39.44 -22.82 6.41
N THR A 24 -38.95 -22.38 5.23
CA THR A 24 -39.33 -22.75 3.85
C THR A 24 -38.39 -22.10 2.82
N VAL A 25 -37.98 -22.88 1.85
CA VAL A 25 -37.80 -22.67 0.39
C VAL A 25 -37.83 -21.22 -0.14
N SER A 26 -36.75 -20.78 -0.83
CA SER A 26 -36.86 -20.16 -2.16
C SER A 26 -35.53 -20.23 -2.92
N GLU A 27 -35.66 -20.67 -4.15
CA GLU A 27 -34.68 -20.80 -5.21
C GLU A 27 -33.92 -19.50 -5.55
N GLY A 28 -32.66 -19.70 -5.95
CA GLY A 28 -31.84 -18.63 -6.53
C GLY A 28 -30.55 -19.21 -7.09
N SER A 29 -30.61 -19.79 -8.27
CA SER A 29 -29.57 -20.46 -9.01
C SER A 29 -28.43 -19.52 -9.42
N GLY A 30 -27.18 -19.94 -9.14
CA GLY A 30 -25.98 -19.50 -9.84
C GLY A 30 -24.90 -20.57 -9.68
N PRO A 31 -24.33 -21.11 -10.78
CA PRO A 31 -23.42 -22.25 -10.67
C PRO A 31 -22.04 -21.77 -10.23
N ALA A 32 -21.67 -22.07 -8.99
CA ALA A 32 -20.29 -22.11 -8.57
C ALA A 32 -19.63 -23.31 -9.26
N ALA A 33 -18.65 -23.04 -10.08
CA ALA A 33 -17.79 -24.05 -10.67
C ALA A 33 -17.06 -24.80 -9.55
N ARG A 34 -17.56 -25.98 -9.23
CA ARG A 34 -16.87 -26.93 -8.36
C ARG A 34 -15.75 -27.56 -9.18
N LYS A 35 -14.51 -27.28 -8.85
CA LYS A 35 -13.38 -28.11 -9.28
C LYS A 35 -13.67 -29.57 -8.92
N PRO A 36 -13.55 -30.52 -9.84
CA PRO A 36 -13.74 -31.93 -9.51
C PRO A 36 -12.56 -32.37 -8.64
N ARG A 37 -12.82 -32.64 -7.36
CA ARG A 37 -11.97 -33.51 -6.56
C ARG A 37 -11.89 -34.85 -7.26
N ARG A 38 -10.77 -35.13 -7.90
CA ARG A 38 -10.48 -36.47 -8.42
C ARG A 38 -10.35 -37.41 -7.22
N ALA A 39 -11.45 -38.04 -6.84
CA ALA A 39 -11.41 -39.25 -6.02
C ALA A 39 -10.72 -40.33 -6.86
N ARG A 40 -9.50 -40.70 -6.50
CA ARG A 40 -8.84 -41.89 -7.03
C ARG A 40 -9.69 -43.10 -6.70
N LEU A 41 -10.52 -43.52 -7.65
CA LEU A 41 -11.19 -44.81 -7.59
C LEU A 41 -10.19 -45.85 -8.07
N TRP A 42 -9.49 -46.45 -7.13
CA TRP A 42 -8.73 -47.66 -7.33
C TRP A 42 -9.69 -48.82 -7.45
N GLY A 43 -10.09 -49.15 -8.67
CA GLY A 43 -10.74 -50.41 -8.97
C GLY A 43 -9.68 -51.46 -9.18
N GLY A 44 -9.43 -52.26 -8.16
CA GLY A 44 -8.54 -53.41 -8.27
C GLY A 44 -9.04 -54.36 -9.38
N ILE A 45 -8.27 -54.52 -10.43
CA ILE A 45 -8.44 -55.59 -11.39
C ILE A 45 -7.70 -56.82 -10.84
N ALA A 46 -8.45 -57.70 -10.21
CA ALA A 46 -7.94 -59.03 -9.84
C ALA A 46 -7.68 -59.84 -11.15
N GLY A 47 -6.42 -60.06 -11.42
CA GLY A 47 -5.98 -60.85 -12.56
C GLY A 47 -6.50 -62.27 -12.50
N GLY A 48 -7.42 -62.60 -13.38
CA GLY A 48 -7.80 -63.97 -13.65
C GLY A 48 -6.88 -64.56 -14.74
N LEU A 49 -5.90 -65.34 -14.34
CA LEU A 49 -5.10 -66.14 -15.25
C LEU A 49 -5.97 -67.27 -15.81
N VAL A 50 -6.45 -67.15 -17.04
CA VAL A 50 -7.08 -68.26 -17.78
C VAL A 50 -6.08 -68.84 -18.77
N LEU A 51 -5.49 -69.92 -18.41
CA LEU A 51 -4.71 -70.81 -19.32
C LEU A 51 -5.66 -71.53 -20.24
N LEU A 52 -5.81 -71.11 -21.49
CA LEU A 52 -6.39 -71.91 -22.58
C LEU A 52 -5.29 -72.49 -23.46
N LEU A 53 -5.02 -73.81 -23.24
CA LEU A 53 -4.25 -74.62 -24.17
C LEU A 53 -5.17 -74.95 -25.36
N GLY A 54 -4.94 -74.32 -26.49
CA GLY A 54 -5.59 -74.63 -27.78
C GLY A 54 -4.54 -74.79 -28.88
N VAL A 55 -4.35 -75.95 -29.38
CA VAL A 55 -3.51 -76.34 -30.51
C VAL A 55 -4.02 -75.66 -31.77
N GLY A 56 -3.21 -74.78 -32.37
CA GLY A 56 -3.51 -74.25 -33.72
C GLY A 56 -2.75 -72.98 -34.03
N GLY A 57 -1.58 -73.05 -34.65
CA GLY A 57 -1.07 -71.92 -35.39
C GLY A 57 0.28 -71.40 -34.99
N PHE A 58 1.33 -71.93 -35.52
CA PHE A 58 2.66 -71.41 -35.56
C PHE A 58 2.75 -70.00 -36.28
N ALA A 59 1.66 -69.59 -36.96
CA ALA A 59 1.55 -68.30 -37.57
C ALA A 59 1.01 -67.17 -36.68
N ALA A 60 0.31 -67.55 -35.59
CA ALA A 60 -0.26 -66.55 -34.64
C ALA A 60 0.73 -66.11 -33.54
N ALA A 61 1.76 -66.90 -33.27
CA ALA A 61 2.76 -66.59 -32.25
C ALA A 61 3.66 -65.40 -32.63
N SER A 62 3.83 -65.10 -33.92
CA SER A 62 4.61 -63.94 -34.38
C SER A 62 3.81 -62.63 -34.41
N ALA A 63 2.50 -62.69 -34.20
CA ALA A 63 1.63 -61.49 -34.18
C ALA A 63 1.33 -60.99 -32.73
N HIS A 64 1.46 -61.90 -31.75
CA HIS A 64 1.28 -61.53 -30.33
C HIS A 64 2.54 -60.85 -29.82
N LYS A 65 2.38 -59.63 -29.32
CA LYS A 65 3.47 -58.80 -28.78
C LYS A 65 3.22 -58.58 -27.31
N VAL A 66 4.28 -58.61 -26.53
CA VAL A 66 4.26 -58.30 -25.10
C VAL A 66 5.07 -57.05 -24.86
N GLY A 67 4.73 -56.34 -23.80
CA GLY A 67 5.42 -55.08 -23.42
C GLY A 67 4.90 -54.55 -22.10
N SER A 68 5.27 -53.33 -21.82
CA SER A 68 4.79 -52.60 -20.66
C SER A 68 4.33 -51.19 -21.03
N ILE A 69 3.36 -50.71 -20.29
CA ILE A 69 2.90 -49.33 -20.32
C ILE A 69 3.28 -48.74 -18.95
N ASP A 70 4.11 -47.75 -18.96
CA ASP A 70 4.45 -46.94 -17.82
C ASP A 70 3.63 -45.65 -17.85
N VAL A 71 2.83 -45.43 -16.82
CA VAL A 71 2.03 -44.22 -16.66
C VAL A 71 2.51 -43.53 -15.39
N ASP A 72 3.26 -42.45 -15.52
CA ASP A 72 3.80 -41.67 -14.39
C ASP A 72 4.57 -42.55 -13.37
N GLY A 73 5.34 -43.55 -13.86
CA GLY A 73 6.09 -44.50 -13.02
C GLY A 73 5.32 -45.73 -12.58
N GLU A 74 4.02 -45.83 -12.88
CA GLU A 74 3.26 -47.07 -12.67
C GLU A 74 3.33 -47.97 -13.90
N ASN A 75 3.92 -49.17 -13.75
CA ASN A 75 4.17 -50.07 -14.84
C ASN A 75 3.07 -51.13 -14.98
N LEU A 76 2.40 -51.19 -16.15
CA LEU A 76 1.37 -52.16 -16.52
C LEU A 76 1.87 -53.05 -17.65
N ALA A 77 2.12 -54.33 -17.36
CA ALA A 77 2.48 -55.28 -18.40
C ALA A 77 1.27 -55.61 -19.30
N PHE A 78 1.52 -55.71 -20.60
CA PHE A 78 0.48 -56.08 -21.56
C PHE A 78 0.90 -57.17 -22.55
N GLY A 79 -0.13 -57.87 -23.08
CA GLY A 79 -0.01 -58.70 -24.27
C GLY A 79 -1.11 -58.29 -25.24
N SER A 80 -0.75 -58.11 -26.51
CA SER A 80 -1.66 -57.57 -27.52
C SER A 80 -1.33 -58.09 -28.93
N PHE A 81 -2.34 -58.14 -29.79
CA PHE A 81 -2.19 -58.34 -31.24
C PHE A 81 -2.24 -57.05 -32.05
N SER A 82 -2.34 -55.93 -31.36
CA SER A 82 -2.43 -54.57 -31.96
C SER A 82 -1.22 -54.21 -32.79
N GLY A 83 -1.41 -53.38 -33.82
CA GLY A 83 -0.40 -52.98 -34.76
C GLY A 83 0.37 -51.74 -34.35
N SER A 84 -0.22 -50.88 -33.51
CA SER A 84 0.34 -49.60 -33.11
C SER A 84 0.21 -49.35 -31.63
N VAL A 85 0.96 -48.37 -31.10
CA VAL A 85 0.90 -47.88 -29.73
C VAL A 85 -0.52 -47.40 -29.40
N ALA A 86 -1.12 -46.56 -30.25
CA ALA A 86 -2.48 -46.07 -30.03
C ALA A 86 -3.51 -47.17 -29.81
N GLN A 87 -3.44 -48.25 -30.63
CA GLN A 87 -4.37 -49.39 -30.51
C GLN A 87 -4.18 -50.15 -29.21
N VAL A 88 -2.97 -50.26 -28.69
CA VAL A 88 -2.73 -50.92 -27.40
C VAL A 88 -3.28 -50.10 -26.25
N LEU A 89 -3.09 -48.77 -26.28
CA LEU A 89 -3.60 -47.89 -25.25
C LEU A 89 -5.13 -47.92 -25.20
N ASP A 90 -5.78 -47.89 -26.36
CA ASP A 90 -7.25 -48.04 -26.47
C ASP A 90 -7.71 -49.44 -25.98
N GLU A 91 -7.04 -50.55 -26.37
CA GLU A 91 -7.31 -51.90 -25.90
C GLU A 91 -7.21 -52.02 -24.37
N LYS A 92 -6.26 -51.33 -23.76
CA LYS A 92 -6.04 -51.36 -22.31
C LYS A 92 -6.85 -50.32 -21.54
N GLY A 93 -7.62 -49.48 -22.25
CA GLY A 93 -8.47 -48.46 -21.65
C GLY A 93 -7.64 -47.31 -21.03
N VAL A 94 -6.46 -47.02 -21.58
CA VAL A 94 -5.65 -45.92 -21.13
C VAL A 94 -6.08 -44.64 -21.89
N GLU A 95 -6.79 -43.78 -21.19
CA GLU A 95 -7.21 -42.48 -21.74
C GLU A 95 -6.05 -41.49 -21.69
N LEU A 96 -5.86 -40.74 -22.77
CA LEU A 96 -4.85 -39.72 -22.89
C LEU A 96 -5.49 -38.33 -22.84
N GLY A 97 -4.85 -37.42 -22.14
CA GLY A 97 -5.14 -35.97 -22.20
C GLY A 97 -4.58 -35.35 -23.47
N GLU A 98 -5.09 -34.18 -23.83
CA GLU A 98 -4.68 -33.44 -25.04
C GLU A 98 -3.19 -33.11 -25.09
N TYR A 99 -2.58 -32.90 -23.92
CA TYR A 99 -1.19 -32.46 -23.77
C TYR A 99 -0.26 -33.55 -23.21
N ASP A 100 -0.77 -34.78 -23.03
CA ASP A 100 0.03 -35.91 -22.55
C ASP A 100 1.08 -36.29 -23.59
N GLU A 101 2.27 -36.63 -23.12
CA GLU A 101 3.34 -37.15 -23.99
C GLU A 101 3.37 -38.67 -23.94
N VAL A 102 3.49 -39.29 -25.13
CA VAL A 102 3.58 -40.73 -25.27
C VAL A 102 4.82 -41.10 -26.07
N PHE A 103 5.61 -41.97 -25.49
CA PHE A 103 6.81 -42.49 -26.16
C PHE A 103 6.82 -44.03 -26.12
N PRO A 104 7.02 -44.73 -27.29
CA PRO A 104 7.07 -44.21 -28.66
C PRO A 104 5.75 -43.53 -29.10
N ALA A 105 5.80 -42.67 -30.13
CA ALA A 105 4.64 -41.95 -30.63
C ALA A 105 3.47 -42.89 -30.96
N LEU A 106 2.23 -42.37 -30.84
CA LEU A 106 0.97 -43.16 -30.98
C LEU A 106 0.86 -43.95 -32.30
N ASP A 107 1.42 -43.40 -33.39
CA ASP A 107 1.43 -44.01 -34.73
C ASP A 107 2.55 -45.06 -34.91
N SER A 108 3.45 -45.19 -33.93
CA SER A 108 4.54 -46.14 -33.97
C SER A 108 4.04 -47.58 -34.03
N GLN A 109 4.72 -48.40 -34.87
CA GLN A 109 4.45 -49.82 -34.92
C GLN A 109 4.81 -50.47 -33.56
N LEU A 110 3.89 -51.28 -33.07
CA LEU A 110 4.12 -52.06 -31.88
C LEU A 110 5.19 -53.14 -32.12
N LYS A 111 6.23 -53.14 -31.30
CA LYS A 111 7.31 -54.13 -31.30
C LYS A 111 7.19 -55.04 -30.10
N ASP A 112 7.70 -56.25 -30.20
CA ASP A 112 7.80 -57.13 -29.05
C ASP A 112 8.82 -56.61 -28.06
N GLY A 113 8.47 -56.60 -26.74
CA GLY A 113 9.27 -56.05 -25.69
C GLY A 113 9.24 -54.51 -25.59
N VAL A 114 8.29 -53.85 -26.26
CA VAL A 114 8.19 -52.38 -26.19
C VAL A 114 7.79 -51.89 -24.79
N GLU A 115 8.42 -50.87 -24.32
CA GLU A 115 8.03 -50.07 -23.17
C GLU A 115 7.36 -48.80 -23.68
N ILE A 116 6.10 -48.61 -23.38
CA ILE A 116 5.33 -47.40 -23.72
C ILE A 116 5.29 -46.52 -22.48
N GLN A 117 5.92 -45.38 -22.57
CA GLN A 117 5.93 -44.37 -21.50
C GLN A 117 4.87 -43.32 -21.77
N ILE A 118 4.08 -43.00 -20.77
CA ILE A 118 3.07 -41.93 -20.80
C ILE A 118 3.38 -40.99 -19.68
N ILE A 119 3.66 -39.72 -20.03
CA ILE A 119 3.84 -38.66 -19.07
C ILE A 119 2.61 -37.76 -19.14
N ARG A 120 1.90 -37.67 -18.04
CA ARG A 120 0.68 -36.84 -17.93
C ARG A 120 1.04 -35.37 -17.85
N ALA A 121 0.39 -34.58 -18.68
CA ALA A 121 0.50 -33.12 -18.55
C ALA A 121 -0.32 -32.63 -17.36
N VAL A 122 0.28 -31.77 -16.55
CA VAL A 122 -0.38 -31.07 -15.43
C VAL A 122 -0.58 -29.59 -15.77
N PRO A 123 -1.74 -29.01 -15.41
CA PRO A 123 -1.96 -27.57 -15.57
C PRO A 123 -1.30 -26.81 -14.42
N VAL A 124 -0.51 -25.81 -14.73
CA VAL A 124 0.10 -24.90 -13.74
C VAL A 124 -0.25 -23.46 -14.06
N ASP A 125 -0.59 -22.69 -13.04
CA ASP A 125 -0.85 -21.27 -13.18
C ASP A 125 0.48 -20.51 -13.29
N VAL A 126 0.68 -19.81 -14.41
CA VAL A 126 1.90 -19.07 -14.71
C VAL A 126 1.57 -17.65 -15.11
N GLN A 127 2.47 -16.74 -14.83
CA GLN A 127 2.48 -15.40 -15.38
C GLN A 127 3.57 -15.29 -16.43
N ILE A 128 3.19 -15.09 -17.69
CA ILE A 128 4.12 -14.96 -18.82
C ILE A 128 4.04 -13.53 -19.35
N ASP A 129 5.17 -12.81 -19.31
CA ASP A 129 5.26 -11.39 -19.71
C ASP A 129 4.21 -10.51 -19.02
N GLY A 130 3.90 -10.82 -17.74
CA GLY A 130 2.92 -10.10 -16.93
C GLY A 130 1.46 -10.44 -17.19
N LYS A 131 1.17 -11.53 -17.93
CA LYS A 131 -0.18 -12.04 -18.17
C LYS A 131 -0.35 -13.40 -17.51
N ASP A 132 -1.46 -13.59 -16.81
CA ASP A 132 -1.80 -14.85 -16.19
C ASP A 132 -2.31 -15.83 -17.25
N GLU A 133 -1.69 -16.99 -17.32
CA GLU A 133 -2.00 -18.07 -18.27
C GLU A 133 -1.93 -19.43 -17.55
N VAL A 134 -2.58 -20.43 -18.12
CA VAL A 134 -2.46 -21.83 -17.65
C VAL A 134 -1.52 -22.57 -18.60
N LEU A 135 -0.38 -23.00 -18.08
CA LEU A 135 0.59 -23.81 -18.80
C LEU A 135 0.30 -25.30 -18.54
N TRP A 136 0.04 -26.04 -19.63
CA TRP A 136 0.03 -27.50 -19.57
C TRP A 136 1.45 -28.01 -19.82
N THR A 137 1.99 -28.79 -18.91
CA THR A 137 3.38 -29.24 -19.00
C THR A 137 3.55 -30.67 -18.53
N THR A 138 4.47 -31.37 -19.20
CA THR A 138 4.98 -32.71 -18.85
C THR A 138 6.33 -32.65 -18.15
N ALA A 139 6.79 -31.43 -17.81
CA ALA A 139 8.07 -31.22 -17.14
C ALA A 139 8.09 -31.86 -15.75
N SER A 140 9.24 -32.39 -15.35
CA SER A 140 9.45 -33.06 -14.07
C SER A 140 9.44 -32.10 -12.88
N ASP A 141 9.76 -30.84 -13.13
CA ASP A 141 9.90 -29.82 -12.09
C ASP A 141 9.62 -28.41 -12.63
N ALA A 142 9.48 -27.45 -11.69
CA ALA A 142 9.17 -26.06 -12.00
C ALA A 142 10.26 -25.36 -12.84
N GLY A 143 11.52 -25.72 -12.62
CA GLY A 143 12.64 -25.18 -13.39
C GLY A 143 12.58 -25.60 -14.85
N ALA A 144 12.41 -26.88 -15.10
CA ALA A 144 12.27 -27.44 -16.45
C ALA A 144 11.05 -26.87 -17.20
N ALA A 145 9.92 -26.69 -16.50
CA ALA A 145 8.70 -26.12 -17.08
C ALA A 145 8.89 -24.66 -17.55
N LEU A 146 9.66 -23.86 -16.85
CA LEU A 146 9.86 -22.43 -17.14
C LEU A 146 11.10 -22.13 -17.96
N ALA A 147 12.06 -23.05 -18.06
CA ALA A 147 13.37 -22.82 -18.70
C ALA A 147 13.27 -22.37 -20.16
N SER A 148 12.29 -22.89 -20.92
CA SER A 148 12.10 -22.55 -22.33
C SER A 148 11.79 -21.06 -22.51
N TYR A 149 10.99 -20.47 -21.63
CA TYR A 149 10.67 -19.04 -21.67
C TYR A 149 11.89 -18.18 -21.36
N SER A 150 12.70 -18.59 -20.38
CA SER A 150 13.96 -17.91 -20.05
C SER A 150 14.97 -17.97 -21.20
N LEU A 151 15.06 -19.08 -21.92
CA LEU A 151 15.86 -19.23 -23.12
C LEU A 151 15.42 -18.29 -24.26
N GLU A 152 14.13 -18.01 -24.36
CA GLU A 152 13.56 -17.07 -25.33
C GLU A 152 13.68 -15.60 -24.86
N GLY A 153 14.21 -15.35 -23.67
CA GLY A 153 14.32 -14.01 -23.07
C GLY A 153 12.97 -13.45 -22.60
N ARG A 154 12.00 -14.32 -22.36
CA ARG A 154 10.67 -13.99 -21.83
C ARG A 154 10.64 -14.12 -20.31
N SER A 155 9.81 -13.31 -19.68
CA SER A 155 9.57 -13.44 -18.24
C SER A 155 8.46 -14.45 -17.99
N ALA A 156 8.78 -15.53 -17.27
CA ALA A 156 7.81 -16.51 -16.84
C ALA A 156 7.99 -16.81 -15.35
N ALA A 157 6.89 -16.86 -14.63
CA ALA A 157 6.87 -17.17 -13.20
C ALA A 157 5.63 -17.99 -12.84
N MET A 158 5.77 -19.00 -12.02
CA MET A 158 4.65 -19.64 -11.35
C MET A 158 4.23 -18.81 -10.15
N THR A 159 2.94 -18.51 -10.05
CA THR A 159 2.38 -17.78 -8.91
C THR A 159 1.65 -18.77 -8.01
N VAL A 160 2.04 -18.77 -6.75
CA VAL A 160 1.39 -19.64 -5.77
C VAL A 160 0.18 -18.91 -5.17
N SER A 161 -1.00 -19.54 -5.26
CA SER A 161 -2.27 -18.96 -4.79
C SER A 161 -2.22 -18.59 -3.30
N ARG A 162 -2.88 -17.48 -2.93
CA ARG A 162 -3.03 -17.00 -1.54
C ARG A 162 -4.06 -17.79 -0.71
N SER A 163 -4.53 -18.95 -1.19
CA SER A 163 -5.46 -19.79 -0.46
C SER A 163 -4.78 -20.59 0.66
N SER A 164 -5.54 -21.33 1.44
CA SER A 164 -5.05 -22.22 2.50
C SER A 164 -4.11 -23.35 2.00
N GLU A 165 -4.02 -23.54 0.69
CA GLU A 165 -3.14 -24.49 0.00
C GLU A 165 -1.94 -23.78 -0.65
N ARG A 166 -1.46 -22.70 -0.06
CA ARG A 166 -0.44 -21.78 -0.62
C ARG A 166 0.90 -22.39 -0.97
N THR A 167 1.24 -23.52 -0.38
CA THR A 167 2.48 -24.24 -0.64
C THR A 167 2.30 -25.43 -1.54
N GLU A 168 1.06 -25.70 -1.98
CA GLU A 168 0.79 -26.76 -2.97
C GLU A 168 1.04 -26.18 -4.37
N MET A 169 2.09 -26.66 -4.97
CA MET A 169 2.44 -26.47 -6.37
C MET A 169 2.37 -27.85 -7.03
N ASP A 170 1.78 -27.92 -8.22
CA ASP A 170 1.59 -29.19 -8.92
C ASP A 170 2.92 -29.81 -9.39
N LEU A 171 3.99 -29.02 -9.44
CA LEU A 171 5.34 -29.45 -9.78
C LEU A 171 6.28 -29.34 -8.59
N PRO A 172 7.24 -30.25 -8.42
CA PRO A 172 8.32 -30.09 -7.46
C PRO A 172 9.25 -28.93 -7.84
N LEU A 173 10.09 -28.53 -6.88
CA LEU A 173 11.19 -27.60 -7.13
C LEU A 173 12.27 -28.25 -7.99
N ALA A 174 12.98 -27.45 -8.80
CA ALA A 174 14.13 -27.93 -9.52
C ALA A 174 15.22 -28.47 -8.58
N PRO A 175 16.06 -29.43 -9.03
CA PRO A 175 17.17 -29.94 -8.24
C PRO A 175 18.09 -28.83 -7.70
N HIS A 176 18.37 -27.80 -8.54
CA HIS A 176 19.09 -26.60 -8.14
C HIS A 176 18.07 -25.46 -7.92
N THR A 177 17.91 -25.07 -6.67
CA THR A 177 16.92 -24.04 -6.29
C THR A 177 17.56 -22.99 -5.39
N GLN A 178 17.30 -21.72 -5.72
CA GLN A 178 17.60 -20.58 -4.86
C GLN A 178 16.32 -20.13 -4.15
N ILE A 179 16.40 -19.79 -2.87
CA ILE A 179 15.31 -19.19 -2.12
C ILE A 179 15.73 -17.79 -1.68
N VAL A 180 14.98 -16.78 -2.14
CA VAL A 180 15.22 -15.37 -1.85
C VAL A 180 14.12 -14.88 -0.92
N ALA A 181 14.49 -14.51 0.30
CA ALA A 181 13.58 -13.99 1.31
C ALA A 181 14.30 -13.10 2.30
N ASP A 182 13.62 -12.07 2.83
CA ASP A 182 14.12 -11.21 3.90
C ASP A 182 15.50 -10.58 3.58
N GLY A 183 15.76 -10.30 2.30
CA GLY A 183 17.02 -9.74 1.80
C GLY A 183 18.19 -10.74 1.74
N ALA A 184 17.96 -12.02 1.98
CA ALA A 184 18.96 -13.10 1.89
C ALA A 184 18.64 -14.05 0.74
N THR A 185 19.67 -14.65 0.18
CA THR A 185 19.58 -15.74 -0.81
C THR A 185 20.21 -16.99 -0.22
N GLN A 186 19.51 -18.09 -0.26
CA GLN A 186 19.98 -19.40 0.14
C GLN A 186 19.93 -20.35 -1.07
N GLU A 187 20.95 -21.14 -1.28
CA GLU A 187 21.04 -22.09 -2.38
C GLU A 187 20.90 -23.52 -1.85
N PHE A 188 20.13 -24.32 -2.56
CA PHE A 188 19.82 -25.70 -2.21
C PHE A 188 20.04 -26.61 -3.41
N ASP A 189 20.66 -27.76 -3.17
CA ASP A 189 20.78 -28.85 -4.13
C ASP A 189 19.93 -30.02 -3.63
N TYR A 190 18.80 -30.28 -4.28
CA TYR A 190 17.92 -31.38 -3.95
C TYR A 190 18.27 -32.61 -4.77
N THR A 191 18.34 -33.74 -4.12
CA THR A 191 18.62 -35.05 -4.76
C THR A 191 17.36 -35.88 -5.01
N GLU A 192 16.26 -35.44 -4.44
CA GLU A 192 14.95 -36.08 -4.53
C GLU A 192 13.90 -35.01 -4.91
N GLU A 193 12.77 -35.44 -5.42
CA GLU A 193 11.64 -34.56 -5.69
C GLU A 193 11.25 -33.81 -4.40
N THR A 194 11.39 -32.51 -4.42
CA THR A 194 11.15 -31.65 -3.26
C THR A 194 9.98 -30.72 -3.55
N THR A 195 8.93 -30.83 -2.75
CA THR A 195 7.79 -29.91 -2.82
C THR A 195 8.21 -28.50 -2.36
N LEU A 196 7.49 -27.49 -2.81
CA LEU A 196 7.70 -26.12 -2.36
C LEU A 196 7.65 -25.99 -0.83
N GLN A 197 6.71 -26.67 -0.18
CA GLN A 197 6.60 -26.66 1.28
C GLN A 197 7.84 -27.23 1.94
N ALA A 198 8.32 -28.39 1.49
CA ALA A 198 9.52 -29.02 2.04
C ALA A 198 10.77 -28.16 1.83
N GLY A 199 10.87 -27.47 0.69
CA GLY A 199 11.92 -26.51 0.41
C GLY A 199 11.92 -25.33 1.38
N LEU A 200 10.75 -24.74 1.65
CA LEU A 200 10.61 -23.65 2.62
C LEU A 200 10.93 -24.10 4.06
N GLU A 201 10.48 -25.28 4.45
CA GLU A 201 10.81 -25.87 5.76
C GLU A 201 12.30 -26.09 5.91
N THR A 202 12.98 -26.59 4.86
CA THR A 202 14.44 -26.78 4.84
C THR A 202 15.18 -25.45 4.97
N ALA A 203 14.66 -24.38 4.35
CA ALA A 203 15.19 -23.04 4.47
C ALA A 203 14.87 -22.37 5.81
N GLY A 204 14.03 -22.98 6.65
CA GLY A 204 13.59 -22.42 7.92
C GLY A 204 12.64 -21.22 7.75
N LEU A 205 11.93 -21.13 6.63
CA LEU A 205 11.06 -20.02 6.28
C LEU A 205 9.59 -20.40 6.49
N ALA A 206 8.87 -19.55 7.22
CA ALA A 206 7.43 -19.62 7.34
C ALA A 206 6.78 -18.48 6.52
N LEU A 207 5.65 -18.76 5.89
CA LEU A 207 4.86 -17.76 5.16
C LEU A 207 3.79 -17.17 6.08
N ALA A 208 3.65 -15.85 6.03
CA ALA A 208 2.50 -15.15 6.60
C ALA A 208 1.35 -15.08 5.59
N ASP A 209 0.11 -14.81 6.06
CA ASP A 209 -1.11 -14.89 5.22
C ASP A 209 -1.12 -13.98 3.98
N LEU A 210 -0.38 -12.91 4.00
CA LEU A 210 -0.34 -11.93 2.92
C LEU A 210 0.94 -12.01 2.07
N ASP A 211 1.93 -12.81 2.47
CA ASP A 211 3.19 -12.93 1.73
C ASP A 211 2.91 -13.37 0.29
N GLU A 212 3.66 -12.84 -0.65
CA GLU A 212 3.60 -13.21 -2.05
C GLU A 212 4.77 -14.12 -2.37
N LEU A 213 4.48 -15.21 -3.09
CA LEU A 213 5.47 -16.19 -3.48
C LEU A 213 5.42 -16.38 -4.99
N THR A 214 6.60 -16.34 -5.61
CA THR A 214 6.78 -16.60 -7.04
C THR A 214 7.93 -17.58 -7.25
N VAL A 215 7.80 -18.46 -8.24
CA VAL A 215 8.85 -19.36 -8.67
C VAL A 215 9.20 -19.02 -10.11
N THR A 216 10.46 -18.68 -10.35
CA THR A 216 11.02 -18.42 -11.69
C THR A 216 12.09 -19.45 -12.00
N ALA A 217 12.50 -19.54 -13.25
CA ALA A 217 13.63 -20.38 -13.64
C ALA A 217 14.60 -19.61 -14.52
N ASP A 218 15.87 -20.05 -14.49
CA ASP A 218 16.87 -19.61 -15.45
C ASP A 218 16.86 -20.50 -16.73
N ALA A 219 17.69 -20.15 -17.69
CA ALA A 219 17.82 -20.91 -18.94
C ALA A 219 18.47 -22.30 -18.75
N ALA A 220 19.08 -22.57 -17.61
CA ALA A 220 19.64 -23.87 -17.26
C ALA A 220 18.63 -24.77 -16.54
N GLY A 221 17.44 -24.25 -16.20
CA GLY A 221 16.40 -24.99 -15.51
C GLY A 221 16.55 -24.94 -13.98
N SER A 222 17.42 -24.08 -13.44
CA SER A 222 17.46 -23.85 -11.97
C SER A 222 16.29 -22.99 -11.57
N SER A 223 15.63 -23.30 -10.46
CA SER A 223 14.50 -22.49 -9.98
C SER A 223 14.95 -21.44 -8.97
N THR A 224 14.22 -20.33 -8.93
CA THR A 224 14.34 -19.30 -7.90
C THR A 224 12.99 -19.06 -7.26
N VAL A 225 12.87 -19.36 -5.99
CA VAL A 225 11.70 -19.06 -5.16
C VAL A 225 11.90 -17.69 -4.53
N THR A 226 11.05 -16.74 -4.84
CA THR A 226 11.10 -15.40 -4.26
C THR A 226 9.90 -15.19 -3.34
N ILE A 227 10.16 -14.79 -2.12
CA ILE A 227 9.15 -14.46 -1.10
C ILE A 227 9.21 -12.97 -0.84
N VAL A 228 8.09 -12.28 -1.08
CA VAL A 228 7.89 -10.88 -0.74
C VAL A 228 7.03 -10.82 0.52
N ARG A 229 7.57 -10.25 1.58
CA ARG A 229 6.85 -10.07 2.84
C ARG A 229 5.82 -8.96 2.71
N VAL A 230 4.56 -9.28 2.88
CA VAL A 230 3.47 -8.29 2.79
C VAL A 230 2.84 -8.13 4.17
N ALA A 231 2.83 -6.89 4.68
CA ALA A 231 2.15 -6.57 5.92
C ALA A 231 1.17 -5.41 5.71
N VAL A 232 0.04 -5.49 6.42
CA VAL A 232 -0.96 -4.42 6.47
C VAL A 232 -1.05 -3.95 7.91
N THR A 233 -0.77 -2.66 8.12
CA THR A 233 -0.76 -2.02 9.43
C THR A 233 -1.63 -0.78 9.43
N GLU A 234 -2.04 -0.31 10.60
CA GLU A 234 -2.73 0.97 10.76
C GLU A 234 -1.72 2.05 11.17
N ARG A 235 -1.78 3.22 10.49
CA ARG A 235 -1.05 4.43 10.86
C ARG A 235 -2.04 5.51 11.23
N ILE A 236 -1.83 6.14 12.40
CA ILE A 236 -2.64 7.25 12.87
C ILE A 236 -1.81 8.52 12.74
N GLU A 237 -2.37 9.51 12.05
CA GLU A 237 -1.81 10.86 11.92
C GLU A 237 -2.74 11.86 12.59
N ASN A 238 -2.15 12.75 13.41
CA ASN A 238 -2.87 13.84 14.05
C ASN A 238 -2.44 15.16 13.42
N GLU A 239 -3.40 15.92 12.91
CA GLU A 239 -3.18 17.25 12.36
C GLU A 239 -3.82 18.30 13.27
N THR A 240 -3.00 19.25 13.73
CA THR A 240 -3.48 20.39 14.49
C THR A 240 -4.01 21.46 13.54
N VAL A 241 -5.23 21.87 13.72
CA VAL A 241 -5.89 22.97 12.99
C VAL A 241 -5.89 24.19 13.87
N ALA A 242 -5.07 25.21 13.49
CA ALA A 242 -4.99 26.43 14.28
C ALA A 242 -6.32 27.18 14.29
N HIS A 243 -6.67 27.73 15.44
CA HIS A 243 -7.83 28.62 15.59
C HIS A 243 -7.56 29.98 14.94
N ALA A 244 -8.61 30.65 14.49
CA ALA A 244 -8.56 32.03 14.05
C ALA A 244 -8.82 33.00 15.20
N SER A 245 -8.34 34.25 15.07
CA SER A 245 -8.65 35.33 16.00
C SER A 245 -9.54 36.38 15.32
N SER A 246 -10.63 36.73 15.94
CA SER A 246 -11.56 37.74 15.45
C SER A 246 -11.74 38.87 16.45
N GLN A 247 -12.02 40.09 15.96
CA GLN A 247 -12.29 41.24 16.82
C GLN A 247 -13.75 41.65 16.74
N VAL A 248 -14.34 41.91 17.91
CA VAL A 248 -15.73 42.37 18.02
C VAL A 248 -15.73 43.71 18.75
N ASN A 249 -16.41 44.72 18.20
CA ASN A 249 -16.55 46.01 18.81
C ASN A 249 -17.44 45.96 20.06
N ASP A 250 -16.96 46.52 21.18
CA ASP A 250 -17.68 46.56 22.46
C ASP A 250 -17.88 48.01 22.89
N SER A 251 -19.10 48.48 22.81
CA SER A 251 -19.51 49.83 23.23
C SER A 251 -19.53 50.07 24.75
N SER A 252 -19.40 49.02 25.54
CA SER A 252 -19.30 49.09 27.00
C SER A 252 -17.87 49.37 27.46
N ARG A 253 -16.86 49.04 26.67
CA ARG A 253 -15.43 49.21 26.97
C ARG A 253 -14.88 50.52 26.37
N LEU A 254 -13.92 51.11 27.09
CA LEU A 254 -13.30 52.35 26.64
C LEU A 254 -12.39 52.11 25.40
N VAL A 255 -12.36 53.06 24.48
CA VAL A 255 -11.45 53.06 23.34
C VAL A 255 -10.01 52.88 23.81
N GLY A 256 -9.28 51.92 23.18
CA GLY A 256 -7.92 51.56 23.50
C GLY A 256 -7.81 50.47 24.58
N THR A 257 -8.92 49.80 24.96
CA THR A 257 -8.91 48.61 25.79
C THR A 257 -9.42 47.43 24.99
N SER A 258 -8.81 46.27 25.18
CA SER A 258 -9.27 45.00 24.61
C SER A 258 -9.32 43.93 25.70
N ALA A 259 -10.14 42.92 25.51
CA ALA A 259 -10.11 41.71 26.33
C ALA A 259 -10.54 40.50 25.49
N VAL A 260 -9.90 39.38 25.71
CA VAL A 260 -10.32 38.10 25.14
C VAL A 260 -11.65 37.72 25.83
N THR A 261 -12.70 37.55 25.04
CA THR A 261 -14.02 37.13 25.49
C THR A 261 -14.27 35.65 25.27
N THR A 262 -13.61 35.09 24.26
CA THR A 262 -13.55 33.64 23.98
C THR A 262 -12.10 33.28 23.73
N GLU A 263 -11.56 32.36 24.52
CA GLU A 263 -10.21 31.84 24.28
C GLU A 263 -10.23 30.92 23.07
N GLY A 264 -9.24 31.08 22.19
CA GLY A 264 -9.05 30.21 21.04
C GLY A 264 -8.59 28.83 21.48
N VAL A 265 -9.11 27.79 20.84
CA VAL A 265 -8.68 26.40 21.02
C VAL A 265 -8.37 25.82 19.66
N ASP A 266 -7.14 25.36 19.50
CA ASP A 266 -6.74 24.66 18.29
C ASP A 266 -7.50 23.33 18.19
N GLY A 267 -7.95 23.05 16.99
CA GLY A 267 -8.57 21.78 16.67
C GLY A 267 -7.56 20.66 16.45
N ASN A 268 -8.04 19.45 16.45
CA ASN A 268 -7.25 18.29 16.05
C ASN A 268 -8.09 17.35 15.18
N ILE A 269 -7.53 16.97 14.04
CA ILE A 269 -8.09 15.97 13.13
C ILE A 269 -7.22 14.73 13.20
N GLU A 270 -7.83 13.61 13.53
CA GLU A 270 -7.20 12.28 13.50
C GLU A 270 -7.53 11.62 12.15
N ARG A 271 -6.48 11.23 11.41
CA ARG A 271 -6.58 10.44 10.19
C ARG A 271 -5.99 9.06 10.42
N ARG A 272 -6.75 8.05 10.05
CA ARG A 272 -6.30 6.65 10.09
C ARG A 272 -6.08 6.15 8.67
N TYR A 273 -4.91 5.58 8.47
CA TYR A 273 -4.50 5.00 7.19
C TYR A 273 -4.28 3.52 7.37
N GLN A 274 -4.78 2.74 6.42
CA GLN A 274 -4.34 1.37 6.21
C GLN A 274 -3.08 1.42 5.32
N VAL A 275 -1.96 1.02 5.89
CA VAL A 275 -0.65 1.03 5.22
C VAL A 275 -0.28 -0.38 4.83
N THR A 276 -0.01 -0.59 3.53
CA THR A 276 0.52 -1.85 3.02
C THR A 276 2.01 -1.69 2.75
N THR A 277 2.81 -2.61 3.30
CA THR A 277 4.25 -2.67 3.04
C THR A 277 4.60 -3.95 2.30
N ARG A 278 5.63 -3.88 1.44
CA ARG A 278 6.27 -5.03 0.78
C ARG A 278 7.76 -5.01 1.14
N ASP A 279 8.25 -6.09 1.73
CA ASP A 279 9.62 -6.18 2.28
C ASP A 279 9.98 -4.98 3.16
N GLY A 280 9.02 -4.51 3.98
CA GLY A 280 9.19 -3.37 4.87
C GLY A 280 9.08 -1.99 4.19
N VAL A 281 8.91 -1.92 2.86
CA VAL A 281 8.75 -0.67 2.11
C VAL A 281 7.26 -0.37 1.94
N GLU A 282 6.82 0.83 2.31
CA GLU A 282 5.45 1.29 2.10
C GLU A 282 5.15 1.40 0.60
N VAL A 283 4.14 0.66 0.13
CA VAL A 283 3.68 0.67 -1.26
C VAL A 283 2.30 1.29 -1.41
N SER A 284 1.52 1.36 -0.33
CA SER A 284 0.19 1.96 -0.34
C SER A 284 -0.17 2.47 1.06
N ALA A 285 -0.82 3.64 1.11
CA ALA A 285 -1.49 4.16 2.30
C ALA A 285 -2.89 4.64 1.90
N VAL A 286 -3.91 3.98 2.39
CA VAL A 286 -5.31 4.29 2.10
C VAL A 286 -5.96 4.90 3.33
N LEU A 287 -6.51 6.11 3.20
CA LEU A 287 -7.27 6.75 4.27
C LEU A 287 -8.54 5.93 4.56
N THR A 288 -8.65 5.40 5.78
CA THR A 288 -9.78 4.58 6.21
C THR A 288 -10.79 5.38 7.02
N SER A 289 -10.33 6.36 7.79
CA SER A 289 -11.21 7.26 8.52
C SER A 289 -10.54 8.61 8.79
N GLU A 290 -11.38 9.64 8.89
CA GLU A 290 -11.02 10.98 9.34
C GLU A 290 -12.04 11.42 10.38
N ALA A 291 -11.56 11.90 11.53
CA ALA A 291 -12.40 12.34 12.61
C ALA A 291 -11.84 13.61 13.26
N THR A 292 -12.67 14.61 13.49
CA THR A 292 -12.32 15.75 14.33
C THR A 292 -12.40 15.32 15.78
N THR A 293 -11.24 15.18 16.44
CA THR A 293 -11.15 14.78 17.86
C THR A 293 -11.27 15.98 18.78
N VAL A 294 -10.81 17.14 18.32
CA VAL A 294 -11.00 18.42 19.00
C VAL A 294 -11.53 19.43 17.98
N ALA A 295 -12.67 20.02 18.26
CA ALA A 295 -13.23 21.08 17.41
C ALA A 295 -12.45 22.38 17.62
N VAL A 296 -12.16 23.11 16.52
CA VAL A 296 -11.60 24.46 16.57
C VAL A 296 -12.57 25.40 17.28
N VAL A 297 -12.05 26.22 18.19
CA VAL A 297 -12.79 27.34 18.75
C VAL A 297 -12.00 28.62 18.46
N ASP A 298 -12.58 29.53 17.67
CA ASP A 298 -11.92 30.76 17.32
C ASP A 298 -11.83 31.72 18.52
N GLU A 299 -10.71 32.39 18.64
CA GLU A 299 -10.52 33.48 19.63
C GLU A 299 -11.41 34.67 19.25
N VAL A 300 -12.09 35.22 20.25
CA VAL A 300 -12.84 36.48 20.09
C VAL A 300 -12.27 37.52 21.04
N VAL A 301 -11.73 38.59 20.48
CA VAL A 301 -11.19 39.75 21.21
C VAL A 301 -12.20 40.88 21.15
N SER A 302 -12.73 41.27 22.28
CA SER A 302 -13.58 42.43 22.44
C SER A 302 -12.72 43.73 22.45
N VAL A 303 -12.98 44.65 21.53
CA VAL A 303 -12.27 45.94 21.40
C VAL A 303 -13.19 47.06 21.78
N GLY A 304 -12.77 47.86 22.77
CA GLY A 304 -13.57 48.97 23.30
C GLY A 304 -13.77 50.09 22.29
N THR A 305 -15.02 50.52 22.12
CA THR A 305 -15.43 51.65 21.28
C THR A 305 -16.04 52.80 22.04
N LYS A 306 -16.20 52.68 23.35
CA LYS A 306 -16.74 53.76 24.20
C LYS A 306 -15.75 54.93 24.34
N PRO A 307 -16.15 56.15 23.99
CA PRO A 307 -15.27 57.31 24.15
C PRO A 307 -14.79 57.47 25.59
N LYS A 308 -13.50 57.80 25.75
CA LYS A 308 -13.00 58.18 27.07
C LYS A 308 -13.72 59.43 27.59
N PRO A 309 -14.14 59.51 28.88
CA PRO A 309 -14.71 60.72 29.44
C PRO A 309 -13.75 61.89 29.20
N VAL A 310 -14.21 62.88 28.51
CA VAL A 310 -13.47 64.15 28.40
C VAL A 310 -13.57 64.85 29.76
N VAL A 311 -12.48 64.83 30.54
CA VAL A 311 -12.38 65.66 31.73
C VAL A 311 -12.29 67.11 31.24
N LYS A 312 -13.39 67.87 31.36
CA LYS A 312 -13.45 69.27 31.03
C LYS A 312 -12.48 70.00 31.99
N ALA A 313 -11.28 70.32 31.47
CA ALA A 313 -10.35 71.17 32.21
C ALA A 313 -11.00 72.53 32.51
N PRO A 314 -10.76 73.14 33.70
CA PRO A 314 -11.27 74.50 34.00
C PRO A 314 -10.71 75.50 33.00
N ALA A 315 -11.56 76.38 32.46
CA ALA A 315 -11.21 77.42 31.55
C ALA A 315 -10.19 78.34 32.22
N ALA A 316 -8.98 78.37 31.68
CA ALA A 316 -8.00 79.45 31.96
C ALA A 316 -7.81 80.27 30.67
N ALA A 317 -7.88 81.55 30.87
CA ALA A 317 -8.06 82.65 29.95
C ALA A 317 -7.07 82.75 28.79
N SER A 318 -7.63 83.28 27.73
CA SER A 318 -7.00 83.78 26.52
C SER A 318 -5.71 84.59 26.72
N SER A 319 -4.69 84.31 25.93
CA SER A 319 -3.88 85.34 25.36
C SER A 319 -3.24 84.87 24.05
N SER A 320 -3.38 85.73 23.10
CA SER A 320 -3.06 85.64 21.69
C SER A 320 -1.57 85.63 21.37
N SER A 321 -1.37 85.16 20.13
CA SER A 321 -0.35 85.56 19.15
C SER A 321 0.99 84.80 19.09
N GLY A 322 1.28 84.43 17.85
CA GLY A 322 2.65 84.28 17.38
C GLY A 322 2.97 83.04 16.56
N SER A 323 2.81 83.19 15.26
CA SER A 323 3.46 82.38 14.22
C SER A 323 4.94 82.14 14.51
N SER A 324 5.36 80.87 14.39
CA SER A 324 6.57 80.57 13.60
C SER A 324 6.94 79.09 13.67
N SER A 325 7.19 78.58 12.48
CA SER A 325 7.74 77.28 12.16
C SER A 325 9.06 77.04 12.92
N ALA A 326 9.14 75.90 13.58
CA ALA A 326 10.40 75.20 13.81
C ALA A 326 10.17 73.74 13.92
N GLU A 327 10.63 73.02 12.90
CA GLU A 327 10.85 71.54 12.95
C GLU A 327 11.74 71.25 14.17
N SER A 328 11.18 70.53 15.11
CA SER A 328 11.97 69.88 16.16
C SER A 328 11.89 68.39 15.99
N SER A 329 12.96 67.84 15.44
CA SER A 329 13.23 66.44 15.35
C SER A 329 13.47 65.88 16.74
N ALA A 330 12.42 65.39 17.41
CA ALA A 330 12.59 64.55 18.59
C ALA A 330 12.67 63.09 18.12
N PRO A 331 13.59 62.27 18.65
CA PRO A 331 13.68 60.86 18.29
C PRO A 331 12.40 60.13 18.76
N VAL A 332 11.71 59.54 17.81
CA VAL A 332 10.48 58.76 18.06
C VAL A 332 10.83 57.46 18.77
N ALA A 333 10.12 57.13 19.82
CA ALA A 333 10.26 55.84 20.53
C ALA A 333 10.01 54.66 19.59
N SER A 334 10.72 53.56 19.77
CA SER A 334 10.75 52.40 18.84
C SER A 334 9.39 51.83 18.42
N GLY A 335 8.31 52.09 19.18
CA GLY A 335 6.95 51.64 18.83
C GLY A 335 6.25 52.56 17.80
N ASP A 336 6.62 53.84 17.77
CA ASP A 336 5.97 54.85 16.92
C ASP A 336 6.61 54.95 15.54
N VAL A 337 7.86 54.49 15.39
CA VAL A 337 8.61 54.56 14.12
C VAL A 337 7.93 53.76 13.02
N TRP A 338 7.47 52.58 13.31
CA TRP A 338 6.82 51.72 12.33
C TRP A 338 5.43 52.26 11.93
N ALA A 339 4.70 52.81 12.88
CA ALA A 339 3.43 53.48 12.60
C ALA A 339 3.64 54.75 11.75
N ALA A 340 4.68 55.55 12.03
CA ALA A 340 5.03 56.70 11.24
C ALA A 340 5.48 56.34 9.82
N LEU A 341 6.26 55.25 9.67
CA LEU A 341 6.67 54.75 8.36
C LEU A 341 5.46 54.27 7.55
N ALA A 342 4.58 53.44 8.15
CA ALA A 342 3.35 52.94 7.52
C ALA A 342 2.44 54.12 7.08
N GLN A 343 2.29 55.10 7.95
CA GLN A 343 1.53 56.33 7.63
C GLN A 343 2.13 57.10 6.44
N CYS A 344 3.45 57.16 6.35
CA CYS A 344 4.13 57.85 5.24
C CYS A 344 4.03 57.05 3.93
N GLU A 345 4.19 55.71 3.95
CA GLU A 345 4.24 54.85 2.76
C GLU A 345 2.86 54.55 2.19
N SER A 346 1.89 54.28 3.06
CA SER A 346 0.55 53.80 2.63
C SER A 346 -0.62 54.60 3.16
N GLY A 347 -0.33 55.60 4.01
CA GLY A 347 -1.38 56.28 4.78
C GLY A 347 -1.97 55.37 5.88
N GLY A 348 -1.23 54.34 6.33
CA GLY A 348 -1.65 53.37 7.33
C GLY A 348 -2.60 52.32 6.81
N ASN A 349 -2.72 52.12 5.49
CA ASN A 349 -3.65 51.18 4.87
C ASN A 349 -2.93 49.86 4.50
N PRO A 350 -3.21 48.72 5.19
CA PRO A 350 -2.56 47.47 4.94
C PRO A 350 -2.93 46.84 3.57
N SER A 351 -4.07 47.18 3.01
CA SER A 351 -4.52 46.65 1.72
C SER A 351 -4.13 47.54 0.52
N ARG A 352 -3.31 48.60 0.77
CA ARG A 352 -2.93 49.52 -0.29
C ARG A 352 -2.09 48.84 -1.37
N VAL A 353 -2.45 49.15 -2.62
CA VAL A 353 -1.65 48.82 -3.81
C VAL A 353 -1.31 50.14 -4.50
N SER A 354 -0.04 50.30 -4.90
CA SER A 354 0.40 51.47 -5.67
C SER A 354 -0.35 51.57 -7.00
N SER A 355 -0.42 52.76 -7.57
CA SER A 355 -1.10 52.97 -8.88
C SER A 355 -0.48 52.16 -10.02
N SER A 356 0.80 51.80 -9.91
CA SER A 356 1.53 50.92 -10.84
C SER A 356 1.27 49.42 -10.60
N GLY A 357 0.61 49.02 -9.50
CA GLY A 357 0.44 47.62 -9.10
C GLY A 357 1.72 46.97 -8.58
N THR A 358 2.81 47.70 -8.42
CA THR A 358 4.14 47.13 -8.10
C THR A 358 4.40 47.01 -6.59
N TYR A 359 3.82 47.90 -5.80
CA TYR A 359 4.06 48.00 -4.36
C TYR A 359 2.79 47.79 -3.56
N HIS A 360 2.90 47.02 -2.47
CA HIS A 360 1.75 46.50 -1.73
C HIS A 360 1.90 46.72 -0.22
N GLY A 361 0.78 46.94 0.44
CA GLY A 361 0.64 46.93 1.89
C GLY A 361 1.11 48.16 2.63
N LEU A 362 1.21 48.08 3.95
CA LEU A 362 1.56 49.17 4.87
C LEU A 362 2.90 49.85 4.52
N TYR A 363 3.87 49.06 4.12
CA TYR A 363 5.25 49.44 3.89
C TYR A 363 5.64 49.44 2.41
N GLN A 364 4.67 49.33 1.52
CA GLN A 364 4.83 49.34 0.08
C GLN A 364 5.91 48.36 -0.41
N PHE A 365 5.81 47.11 -0.02
CA PHE A 365 6.70 46.04 -0.47
C PHE A 365 6.51 45.70 -1.96
N SER A 366 7.61 45.49 -2.65
CA SER A 366 7.52 44.70 -3.89
C SER A 366 7.31 43.22 -3.54
N VAL A 367 6.68 42.45 -4.43
CA VAL A 367 6.45 41.01 -4.23
C VAL A 367 7.76 40.22 -4.03
N ALA A 368 8.83 40.63 -4.75
CA ALA A 368 10.14 40.00 -4.63
C ALA A 368 10.78 40.27 -3.25
N THR A 369 10.74 41.53 -2.77
CA THR A 369 11.24 41.88 -1.44
C THR A 369 10.44 41.19 -0.33
N TRP A 370 9.12 41.12 -0.47
CA TRP A 370 8.24 40.43 0.46
C TRP A 370 8.63 38.96 0.63
N LYS A 371 8.77 38.24 -0.48
CA LYS A 371 9.21 36.84 -0.47
C LYS A 371 10.61 36.65 0.11
N SER A 372 11.52 37.61 -0.12
CA SER A 372 12.89 37.52 0.40
C SER A 372 13.00 37.61 1.92
N VAL A 373 11.97 38.11 2.59
CA VAL A 373 11.85 38.19 4.06
C VAL A 373 10.84 37.17 4.62
N GLY A 374 10.48 36.13 3.81
CA GLY A 374 9.67 35.03 4.23
C GLY A 374 8.15 35.24 4.09
N GLY A 375 7.71 36.28 3.41
CA GLY A 375 6.30 36.52 3.15
C GLY A 375 5.76 35.64 2.04
N THR A 376 4.51 35.16 2.17
CA THR A 376 3.79 34.37 1.19
C THR A 376 2.66 35.21 0.56
N GLY A 377 2.21 34.86 -0.64
CA GLY A 377 1.17 35.61 -1.35
C GLY A 377 1.55 37.06 -1.66
N LEU A 378 0.57 37.99 -1.60
CA LEU A 378 0.76 39.42 -1.79
C LEU A 378 0.84 40.15 -0.44
N PRO A 379 1.75 41.14 -0.27
CA PRO A 379 1.85 41.89 0.99
C PRO A 379 0.52 42.55 1.39
N SER A 380 -0.26 43.04 0.45
CA SER A 380 -1.57 43.69 0.69
C SER A 380 -2.69 42.74 1.15
N GLN A 381 -2.42 41.43 1.12
CA GLN A 381 -3.35 40.37 1.58
C GLN A 381 -2.95 39.84 2.97
N ALA A 382 -1.72 40.13 3.41
CA ALA A 382 -1.22 39.76 4.72
C ALA A 382 -1.78 40.70 5.81
N SER A 383 -1.80 40.22 7.06
CA SER A 383 -2.21 41.03 8.19
C SER A 383 -1.28 42.22 8.40
N ALA A 384 -1.76 43.31 9.00
CA ALA A 384 -0.94 44.46 9.36
C ALA A 384 0.24 44.06 10.27
N ALA A 385 0.03 43.10 11.16
CA ALA A 385 1.05 42.59 12.08
C ALA A 385 2.17 41.85 11.31
N GLU A 386 1.83 40.96 10.40
CA GLU A 386 2.81 40.27 9.56
C GLU A 386 3.59 41.25 8.68
N GLN A 387 2.90 42.21 8.07
CA GLN A 387 3.56 43.23 7.27
C GLN A 387 4.59 44.02 8.09
N THR A 388 4.28 44.34 9.35
CA THR A 388 5.19 45.03 10.27
C THR A 388 6.38 44.13 10.67
N GLU A 389 6.13 42.87 10.97
CA GLU A 389 7.18 41.88 11.27
C GLU A 389 8.17 41.76 10.11
N ARG A 390 7.66 41.59 8.90
CA ARG A 390 8.51 41.52 7.69
C ARG A 390 9.27 42.80 7.39
N ALA A 391 8.66 43.96 7.70
CA ALA A 391 9.34 45.26 7.59
C ALA A 391 10.50 45.38 8.59
N MET A 392 10.30 44.94 9.84
CA MET A 392 11.34 44.84 10.84
C MET A 392 12.48 43.93 10.40
N ALA A 393 12.15 42.72 9.88
CA ALA A 393 13.14 41.79 9.36
C ALA A 393 13.94 42.39 8.17
N LEU A 394 13.27 43.10 7.27
CA LEU A 394 13.90 43.76 6.14
C LEU A 394 14.83 44.87 6.62
N GLN A 395 14.40 45.69 7.58
CA GLN A 395 15.19 46.78 8.16
C GLN A 395 16.42 46.21 8.88
N ALA A 396 16.28 45.16 9.69
CA ALA A 396 17.40 44.53 10.40
C ALA A 396 18.46 43.99 9.44
N ARG A 397 18.05 43.47 8.27
CA ARG A 397 18.95 42.91 7.26
C ARG A 397 19.58 43.98 6.36
N SER A 398 18.81 45.01 5.99
CA SER A 398 19.17 45.89 4.87
C SER A 398 19.10 47.39 5.24
N GLY A 399 18.75 47.69 6.49
CA GLY A 399 18.67 49.07 7.00
C GLY A 399 17.50 49.88 6.45
N TRP A 400 17.42 51.13 6.89
CA TRP A 400 16.35 52.07 6.50
C TRP A 400 16.38 52.50 5.03
N GLY A 401 17.43 52.14 4.29
CA GLY A 401 17.59 52.44 2.87
C GLY A 401 16.52 51.82 1.97
N GLN A 402 15.75 50.90 2.48
CA GLN A 402 14.64 50.27 1.77
C GLN A 402 13.44 51.21 1.58
N TRP A 403 13.34 52.23 2.42
CA TRP A 403 12.29 53.28 2.38
C TRP A 403 12.93 54.67 2.30
N PRO A 404 13.64 55.01 1.20
CA PRO A 404 14.52 56.15 1.16
C PRO A 404 13.82 57.52 1.39
N ALA A 405 12.57 57.64 0.92
CA ALA A 405 11.79 58.85 1.06
C ALA A 405 11.19 59.00 2.45
N CYS A 406 10.50 57.96 2.93
CA CYS A 406 9.79 57.99 4.20
C CYS A 406 10.74 57.87 5.40
N SER A 407 11.81 57.08 5.32
CA SER A 407 12.80 56.99 6.40
C SER A 407 13.51 58.32 6.68
N LYS A 408 13.78 59.10 5.63
CA LYS A 408 14.31 60.48 5.76
C LYS A 408 13.26 61.41 6.37
N LYS A 409 11.99 61.29 5.93
CA LYS A 409 10.91 62.15 6.42
C LYS A 409 10.57 61.94 7.90
N ILE A 410 10.69 60.69 8.40
CA ILE A 410 10.44 60.34 9.81
C ILE A 410 11.73 60.43 10.68
N GLY A 411 12.87 60.85 10.13
CA GLY A 411 14.09 61.15 10.86
C GLY A 411 14.90 59.95 11.34
N VAL A 412 14.77 58.77 10.68
CA VAL A 412 15.50 57.51 11.02
C VAL A 412 16.66 57.21 10.06
N ARG A 413 16.88 58.08 9.06
CA ARG A 413 17.97 57.99 8.07
C ARG A 413 18.54 59.38 7.79
#